data_d79d1c4da68798798791b3aacd146c3d
#
_entry.id   d79d1c4da68798798791b3aacd146c3d
#
_cell.length_a   1.000
_cell.length_b   1.000
_cell.length_c   1.000
_cell.angle_alpha   90.00
_cell.angle_beta   90.00
_cell.angle_gamma   90.00
#
_symmetry.space_group_name_H-M   'P 1'
#
loop_
_entity.id
_entity.type
_entity.pdbx_description
1 polymer ?
#
loop_
_entity_poly.entity_id
_entity_poly.type
_entity_poly.pdbx_seq_one_letter_code
_entity_poly.pdbx_strand_id
1 'polypeptide(L)'
;MNLRCATALAVLLLSSVFGAFSALAGEVEIVSAKATGSAGTWTFAVTLRHDDTGWDHYADLWQIFTPDGELLGERVLLHPHVDEQPFTRSLSGITIPAGVSQVIIRARDTVHGVSPQEYKLNLNR
;
A
#
# COMPACT_ATOMS: atom_id res chain seq x y z
N MET A 1 70.22 3.38 25.32
CA MET A 1 69.25 4.14 24.49
C MET A 1 68.25 3.13 23.98
N ASN A 2 67.10 3.12 24.63
CA ASN A 2 66.03 2.22 24.26
C ASN A 2 64.92 3.01 23.56
N LEU A 3 64.84 2.88 22.27
CA LEU A 3 63.74 3.44 21.47
C LEU A 3 62.57 2.45 21.56
N ARG A 4 61.57 2.79 22.30
CA ARG A 4 60.31 2.04 22.33
C ARG A 4 59.41 2.59 21.23
N CYS A 5 59.26 1.87 20.16
CA CYS A 5 58.22 2.08 19.17
C CYS A 5 56.86 1.70 19.78
N ALA A 6 56.04 2.67 20.05
CA ALA A 6 54.63 2.44 20.37
C ALA A 6 53.88 2.33 19.06
N THR A 7 53.51 1.13 18.67
CA THR A 7 52.56 0.88 17.59
C THR A 7 51.16 1.16 18.11
N ALA A 8 50.60 2.30 17.71
CA ALA A 8 49.21 2.59 17.93
C ALA A 8 48.35 1.75 16.97
N LEU A 9 47.67 0.76 17.53
CA LEU A 9 46.69 -0.03 16.82
C LEU A 9 45.39 0.81 16.68
N ALA A 10 45.20 1.39 15.52
CA ALA A 10 43.94 2.05 15.19
C ALA A 10 42.86 1.00 14.97
N VAL A 11 41.99 0.79 15.96
CA VAL A 11 40.80 -0.01 15.82
C VAL A 11 39.79 0.81 15.02
N LEU A 12 39.64 0.48 13.75
CA LEU A 12 38.63 1.04 12.89
C LEU A 12 37.27 0.38 13.28
N LEU A 13 36.49 1.07 14.11
CA LEU A 13 35.11 0.70 14.38
C LEU A 13 34.30 0.97 13.11
N LEU A 14 34.09 -0.08 12.34
CA LEU A 14 33.17 -0.08 11.23
C LEU A 14 31.75 -0.09 11.82
N SER A 15 31.20 1.09 12.04
CA SER A 15 29.79 1.24 12.38
C SER A 15 28.97 0.87 11.16
N SER A 16 28.57 -0.39 11.06
CA SER A 16 27.53 -0.82 10.14
C SER A 16 26.23 -0.15 10.58
N VAL A 17 25.91 0.96 9.93
CA VAL A 17 24.59 1.52 9.98
C VAL A 17 23.68 0.51 9.25
N PHE A 18 23.15 -0.47 9.98
CA PHE A 18 21.98 -1.18 9.54
C PHE A 18 20.87 -0.14 9.55
N GLY A 19 20.63 0.47 8.38
CA GLY A 19 19.40 1.18 8.15
C GLY A 19 18.29 0.19 8.44
N ALA A 20 17.61 0.38 9.56
CA ALA A 20 16.35 -0.29 9.79
C ALA A 20 15.44 0.14 8.65
N PHE A 21 15.35 -0.67 7.60
CA PHE A 21 14.17 -0.69 6.78
C PHE A 21 13.07 -1.12 7.75
N SER A 22 12.39 -0.15 8.34
CA SER A 22 11.04 -0.37 8.81
C SER A 22 10.28 -0.72 7.54
N ALA A 23 10.32 -1.99 7.18
CA ALA A 23 9.32 -2.52 6.32
C ALA A 23 8.01 -1.99 6.90
N LEU A 24 7.12 -1.45 6.07
CA LEU A 24 5.74 -1.11 6.45
C LEU A 24 5.03 -2.43 6.82
N ALA A 25 5.69 -3.24 7.69
CA ALA A 25 5.25 -4.54 8.14
C ALA A 25 3.93 -4.33 8.88
N GLY A 26 2.84 -4.77 8.26
CA GLY A 26 1.50 -4.69 8.78
C GLY A 26 0.61 -3.65 8.12
N GLU A 27 1.08 -2.81 7.22
CA GLU A 27 0.25 -1.93 6.40
C GLU A 27 -0.17 -2.60 5.08
N VAL A 28 -1.34 -2.22 4.56
CA VAL A 28 -1.86 -2.77 3.31
C VAL A 28 -1.07 -2.23 2.12
N GLU A 29 -0.66 -3.13 1.24
CA GLU A 29 -0.07 -2.80 -0.06
C GLU A 29 -1.10 -3.02 -1.17
N ILE A 30 -1.27 -2.02 -2.04
CA ILE A 30 -1.99 -2.17 -3.30
C ILE A 30 -0.97 -2.65 -4.33
N VAL A 31 -1.13 -3.89 -4.78
CA VAL A 31 -0.23 -4.53 -5.75
C VAL A 31 -0.55 -4.11 -7.16
N SER A 32 -1.84 -4.06 -7.49
CA SER A 32 -2.34 -3.66 -8.81
C SER A 32 -3.80 -3.24 -8.75
N ALA A 33 -4.22 -2.51 -9.77
CA ALA A 33 -5.61 -2.17 -9.97
C ALA A 33 -5.93 -2.07 -11.45
N LYS A 34 -7.17 -2.42 -11.80
CA LYS A 34 -7.72 -2.26 -13.14
C LYS A 34 -9.05 -1.54 -13.07
N ALA A 35 -9.31 -0.67 -14.04
CA ALA A 35 -10.59 -0.02 -14.22
C ALA A 35 -11.12 -0.29 -15.63
N THR A 36 -12.36 -0.71 -15.70
CA THR A 36 -13.07 -0.97 -16.95
C THR A 36 -14.35 -0.13 -16.95
N GLY A 37 -14.50 0.75 -17.94
CA GLY A 37 -15.65 1.64 -18.06
C GLY A 37 -16.49 1.35 -19.28
N SER A 38 -17.81 1.49 -19.12
CA SER A 38 -18.79 1.41 -20.18
C SER A 38 -19.98 2.32 -19.85
N ALA A 39 -20.35 3.20 -20.81
CA ALA A 39 -21.49 4.10 -20.66
C ALA A 39 -21.48 4.99 -19.39
N GLY A 40 -20.29 5.47 -19.00
CA GLY A 40 -20.11 6.33 -17.83
C GLY A 40 -20.06 5.59 -16.48
N THR A 41 -20.21 4.29 -16.48
CA THR A 41 -20.12 3.44 -15.29
C THR A 41 -18.85 2.61 -15.31
N TRP A 42 -18.15 2.55 -14.18
CA TRP A 42 -16.86 1.91 -14.06
C TRP A 42 -16.89 0.76 -13.05
N THR A 43 -16.11 -0.27 -13.37
CA THR A 43 -15.80 -1.37 -12.47
C THR A 43 -14.31 -1.36 -12.18
N PHE A 44 -13.97 -1.44 -10.89
CA PHE A 44 -12.60 -1.52 -10.42
C PHE A 44 -12.31 -2.91 -9.87
N ALA A 45 -11.15 -3.45 -10.21
CA ALA A 45 -10.62 -4.66 -9.59
C ALA A 45 -9.29 -4.29 -8.93
N VAL A 46 -9.19 -4.44 -7.64
CA VAL A 46 -8.03 -4.05 -6.83
C VAL A 46 -7.43 -5.26 -6.16
N THR A 47 -6.13 -5.44 -6.34
CA THR A 47 -5.36 -6.52 -5.74
C THR A 47 -4.56 -5.97 -4.57
N LEU A 48 -4.78 -6.54 -3.40
CA LEU A 48 -4.11 -6.18 -2.15
C LEU A 48 -3.19 -7.29 -1.67
N ARG A 49 -2.16 -6.89 -0.96
CA ARG A 49 -1.32 -7.75 -0.13
C ARG A 49 -1.29 -7.21 1.29
N HIS A 50 -1.58 -8.06 2.24
CA HIS A 50 -1.52 -7.75 3.66
C HIS A 50 -1.42 -9.06 4.45
N ASP A 51 -0.59 -9.07 5.48
CA ASP A 51 -0.46 -10.24 6.36
C ASP A 51 -1.62 -10.28 7.37
N ASP A 52 -2.82 -10.61 6.86
CA ASP A 52 -3.99 -10.80 7.69
C ASP A 52 -3.75 -11.93 8.69
N THR A 53 -3.97 -11.66 9.97
CA THR A 53 -3.80 -12.66 11.04
C THR A 53 -5.13 -13.23 11.53
N GLY A 54 -6.22 -12.55 11.25
CA GLY A 54 -7.56 -12.86 11.69
C GLY A 54 -8.37 -11.57 11.88
N TRP A 55 -9.46 -11.64 12.63
CA TRP A 55 -10.34 -10.50 12.86
C TRP A 55 -9.70 -9.34 13.63
N ASP A 56 -8.62 -9.60 14.35
CA ASP A 56 -7.90 -8.55 15.09
C ASP A 56 -7.03 -7.68 14.20
N HIS A 57 -6.57 -8.22 13.07
CA HIS A 57 -5.71 -7.50 12.15
C HIS A 57 -5.88 -8.01 10.72
N TYR A 58 -6.62 -7.26 9.91
CA TYR A 58 -6.86 -7.58 8.50
C TYR A 58 -7.10 -6.32 7.67
N ALA A 59 -6.87 -6.42 6.37
CA ALA A 59 -7.26 -5.40 5.41
C ALA A 59 -8.79 -5.37 5.30
N ASP A 60 -9.41 -4.23 5.60
CA ASP A 60 -10.86 -4.13 5.74
C ASP A 60 -11.55 -3.17 4.77
N LEU A 61 -10.77 -2.39 4.00
CA LEU A 61 -11.34 -1.37 3.12
C LEU A 61 -10.34 -0.95 2.03
N TRP A 62 -10.84 -0.66 0.83
CA TRP A 62 -10.15 0.19 -0.11
C TRP A 62 -11.11 1.21 -0.73
N GLN A 63 -10.58 2.35 -1.11
CA GLN A 63 -11.33 3.52 -1.55
C GLN A 63 -10.74 4.09 -2.83
N ILE A 64 -11.61 4.71 -3.63
CA ILE A 64 -11.26 5.37 -4.88
C ILE A 64 -11.56 6.86 -4.74
N PHE A 65 -10.55 7.70 -5.03
CA PHE A 65 -10.66 9.16 -4.96
C PHE A 65 -10.32 9.79 -6.31
N THR A 66 -10.89 10.98 -6.55
CA THR A 66 -10.35 11.89 -7.56
C THR A 66 -8.99 12.44 -7.09
N PRO A 67 -8.17 13.01 -7.99
CA PRO A 67 -6.94 13.68 -7.57
C PRO A 67 -7.15 14.81 -6.58
N ASP A 68 -8.34 15.43 -6.57
CA ASP A 68 -8.72 16.50 -5.65
C ASP A 68 -9.21 15.98 -4.29
N GLY A 69 -9.28 14.65 -4.10
CA GLY A 69 -9.66 14.03 -2.83
C GLY A 69 -11.16 13.75 -2.67
N GLU A 70 -11.97 13.87 -3.72
CA GLU A 70 -13.37 13.46 -3.69
C GLU A 70 -13.48 11.93 -3.68
N LEU A 71 -14.22 11.38 -2.72
CA LEU A 71 -14.50 9.95 -2.65
C LEU A 71 -15.49 9.53 -3.74
N LEU A 72 -15.08 8.62 -4.62
CA LEU A 72 -15.91 8.09 -5.70
C LEU A 72 -16.57 6.76 -5.34
N GLY A 73 -15.95 5.97 -4.50
CA GLY A 73 -16.46 4.69 -4.04
C GLY A 73 -15.57 4.03 -3.03
N GLU A 74 -16.14 3.07 -2.33
CA GLU A 74 -15.39 2.26 -1.37
C GLU A 74 -15.84 0.81 -1.38
N ARG A 75 -14.90 -0.08 -1.19
CA ARG A 75 -15.10 -1.51 -1.08
C ARG A 75 -14.78 -1.96 0.34
N VAL A 76 -15.80 -2.33 1.09
CA VAL A 76 -15.62 -2.96 2.39
C VAL A 76 -15.24 -4.42 2.18
N LEU A 77 -14.18 -4.85 2.86
CA LEU A 77 -13.71 -6.24 2.87
C LEU A 77 -14.27 -6.91 4.11
N LEU A 78 -15.14 -7.89 3.91
CA LEU A 78 -16.03 -8.39 4.94
C LEU A 78 -15.41 -9.39 5.89
N HIS A 79 -14.22 -9.90 5.58
CA HIS A 79 -13.54 -10.91 6.41
C HIS A 79 -12.03 -10.93 6.14
N PRO A 80 -11.23 -11.48 7.07
CA PRO A 80 -9.80 -11.69 6.86
C PRO A 80 -9.50 -12.66 5.71
N HIS A 81 -8.35 -12.45 5.05
CA HIS A 81 -7.81 -13.32 4.00
C HIS A 81 -6.46 -13.89 4.44
N VAL A 82 -6.49 -14.76 5.46
CA VAL A 82 -5.25 -15.28 6.08
C VAL A 82 -4.45 -16.16 5.12
N ASP A 83 -5.14 -17.02 4.37
CA ASP A 83 -4.52 -18.03 3.50
C ASP A 83 -4.57 -17.67 2.01
N GLU A 84 -5.16 -16.54 1.66
CA GLU A 84 -5.28 -16.05 0.28
C GLU A 84 -4.56 -14.70 0.16
N GLN A 85 -3.30 -14.73 -0.27
CA GLN A 85 -2.52 -13.51 -0.47
C GLN A 85 -1.64 -13.65 -1.73
N PRO A 86 -1.57 -12.62 -2.60
CA PRO A 86 -2.47 -11.47 -2.64
C PRO A 86 -3.89 -11.85 -3.04
N PHE A 87 -4.83 -10.97 -2.78
CA PHE A 87 -6.23 -11.21 -3.13
C PHE A 87 -6.83 -10.02 -3.88
N THR A 88 -7.80 -10.30 -4.74
CA THR A 88 -8.45 -9.30 -5.60
C THR A 88 -9.94 -9.22 -5.29
N ARG A 89 -10.44 -7.99 -5.16
CA ARG A 89 -11.87 -7.72 -5.01
C ARG A 89 -12.28 -6.61 -5.94
N SER A 90 -13.54 -6.63 -6.35
CA SER A 90 -14.09 -5.69 -7.33
C SER A 90 -15.18 -4.81 -6.73
N LEU A 91 -15.36 -3.65 -7.34
CA LEU A 91 -16.42 -2.70 -7.06
C LEU A 91 -16.95 -2.17 -8.38
N SER A 92 -18.23 -2.35 -8.61
CA SER A 92 -18.93 -1.92 -9.83
C SER A 92 -19.83 -0.72 -9.57
N GLY A 93 -20.34 -0.11 -10.66
CA GLY A 93 -21.31 0.97 -10.56
C GLY A 93 -20.71 2.31 -10.13
N ILE A 94 -19.42 2.53 -10.39
CA ILE A 94 -18.73 3.76 -10.01
C ILE A 94 -18.89 4.80 -11.12
N THR A 95 -19.47 5.94 -10.76
CA THR A 95 -19.54 7.10 -11.65
C THR A 95 -18.29 7.95 -11.47
N ILE A 96 -17.56 8.17 -12.56
CA ILE A 96 -16.38 9.02 -12.56
C ILE A 96 -16.72 10.34 -13.26
N PRO A 97 -16.49 11.48 -12.60
CA PRO A 97 -16.79 12.79 -13.21
C PRO A 97 -16.09 12.97 -14.56
N ALA A 98 -16.76 13.68 -15.49
CA ALA A 98 -16.17 14.02 -16.76
C ALA A 98 -14.87 14.83 -16.55
N GLY A 99 -13.85 14.55 -17.36
CA GLY A 99 -12.55 15.21 -17.26
C GLY A 99 -11.58 14.58 -16.24
N VAL A 100 -12.03 13.67 -15.41
CA VAL A 100 -11.15 12.90 -14.53
C VAL A 100 -10.55 11.74 -15.31
N SER A 101 -9.24 11.76 -15.53
CA SER A 101 -8.49 10.74 -16.28
C SER A 101 -7.58 9.89 -15.41
N GLN A 102 -7.48 10.21 -14.14
CA GLN A 102 -6.71 9.47 -13.13
C GLN A 102 -7.47 9.43 -11.83
N VAL A 103 -7.41 8.30 -11.16
CA VAL A 103 -7.94 8.13 -9.80
C VAL A 103 -6.83 7.68 -8.86
N ILE A 104 -7.06 7.89 -7.57
CA ILE A 104 -6.15 7.47 -6.50
C ILE A 104 -6.87 6.42 -5.67
N ILE A 105 -6.23 5.27 -5.50
CA ILE A 105 -6.75 4.18 -4.66
C ILE A 105 -5.94 4.13 -3.37
N ARG A 106 -6.64 4.01 -2.25
CA ARG A 106 -6.06 3.86 -0.92
C ARG A 106 -6.69 2.68 -0.22
N ALA A 107 -5.92 2.04 0.64
CA ALA A 107 -6.36 0.88 1.39
C ALA A 107 -6.12 1.05 2.89
N ARG A 108 -6.84 0.27 3.68
CA ARG A 108 -6.84 0.37 5.15
C ARG A 108 -6.79 -1.02 5.77
N ASP A 109 -6.10 -1.15 6.87
CA ASP A 109 -6.23 -2.27 7.79
C ASP A 109 -6.79 -1.84 9.15
N THR A 110 -7.24 -2.81 9.94
CA THR A 110 -7.95 -2.56 11.20
C THR A 110 -7.04 -2.05 12.33
N VAL A 111 -5.73 -2.17 12.20
CA VAL A 111 -4.76 -1.79 13.24
C VAL A 111 -4.07 -0.46 12.90
N HIS A 112 -3.55 -0.32 11.67
CA HIS A 112 -2.75 0.83 11.27
C HIS A 112 -3.56 1.95 10.64
N GLY A 113 -4.83 1.67 10.27
CA GLY A 113 -5.64 2.61 9.52
C GLY A 113 -5.25 2.69 8.04
N VAL A 114 -5.47 3.85 7.44
CA VAL A 114 -5.18 4.06 6.01
C VAL A 114 -3.68 4.01 5.76
N SER A 115 -3.27 3.12 4.86
CA SER A 115 -1.89 3.03 4.40
C SER A 115 -1.44 4.34 3.73
N PRO A 116 -0.19 4.78 3.90
CA PRO A 116 0.32 5.98 3.24
C PRO A 116 0.42 5.85 1.72
N GLN A 117 0.36 4.65 1.18
CA GLN A 117 0.42 4.43 -0.27
C GLN A 117 -0.76 5.07 -0.99
N GLU A 118 -0.47 5.84 -2.01
CA GLU A 118 -1.43 6.36 -2.97
C GLU A 118 -1.18 5.66 -4.32
N TYR A 119 -2.08 4.73 -4.68
CA TYR A 119 -1.98 4.03 -5.96
C TYR A 119 -2.69 4.85 -7.03
N LYS A 120 -1.91 5.41 -7.96
CA LYS A 120 -2.43 6.21 -9.08
C LYS A 120 -2.75 5.31 -10.25
N LEU A 121 -4.00 5.34 -10.70
CA LEU A 121 -4.49 4.57 -11.83
C LEU A 121 -4.99 5.50 -12.92
N ASN A 122 -4.39 5.40 -14.10
CA ASN A 122 -4.86 6.09 -15.29
C ASN A 122 -6.06 5.37 -15.89
N LEU A 123 -7.07 6.13 -16.26
CA LEU A 123 -8.29 5.62 -16.89
C LEU A 123 -8.16 5.69 -18.41
N ASN A 124 -8.52 4.62 -19.08
CA ASN A 124 -8.64 4.58 -20.53
C ASN A 124 -10.03 5.13 -20.92
N ARG A 125 -10.02 6.36 -21.33
CA ARG A 125 -11.25 7.06 -21.75
C ARG A 125 -11.12 7.56 -23.19
#